data_711805fa17983675736f320dd3b69ec7
#
_entry.id   711805fa17983675736f320dd3b69ec7
#
_cell.length_a   1.000
_cell.length_b   1.000
_cell.length_c   1.000
_cell.angle_alpha   90.00
_cell.angle_beta   90.00
_cell.angle_gamma   90.00
#
_symmetry.space_group_name_H-M   'P 1'
#
loop_
_entity.id
_entity.type
_entity.pdbx_description
1 polymer ?
#
loop_
_entity_poly.entity_id
_entity_poly.type
_entity_poly.pdbx_seq_one_letter_code
_entity_poly.pdbx_strand_id
1 'polypeptide(L)'
;MARIIAVANQKGGVGKTTTAINLAASLASAKLNTLLVDCDPQSNATSGVGLGKDPERNSTYKLLVGECDALAALQKTELDHLFVLPAHKNLVGINFELIDAEKREFRLRDGLAPMRDKFNFIVIDCPPALDLLNLNSLVAADSVLITMQAEYFALEGISELLDTIERIRASFNPALEIEGVLLTMFDDRTNLAQQVTAELKRFFGDKLLTTTIPRNVRLAEAPSHGKPVLLYDAKSRGAETYIQLAKEILAKRMPEFVAFPEAAKEEVPVEDASAGDEKQVVNAPRWRRWRDRNKLVTMNLK
;
A
#
# COMPACT_ATOMS: atom_id res chain seq x y z
N MET A 1 2.45 -14.13 17.45
CA MET A 1 2.71 -14.46 16.02
C MET A 1 2.24 -13.32 15.11
N ALA A 2 3.02 -12.95 14.10
CA ALA A 2 2.65 -11.90 13.14
C ALA A 2 1.36 -12.24 12.38
N ARG A 3 0.56 -11.21 12.07
CA ARG A 3 -0.49 -11.30 11.06
C ARG A 3 0.09 -11.02 9.68
N ILE A 4 -0.06 -11.97 8.75
CA ILE A 4 0.41 -11.84 7.37
C ILE A 4 -0.77 -11.42 6.48
N ILE A 5 -0.65 -10.24 5.85
CA ILE A 5 -1.68 -9.65 4.98
C ILE A 5 -1.11 -9.54 3.57
N ALA A 6 -1.68 -10.25 2.61
CA ALA A 6 -1.36 -10.08 1.18
C ALA A 6 -2.24 -8.96 0.59
N VAL A 7 -1.62 -7.99 -0.08
CA VAL A 7 -2.33 -6.94 -0.81
C VAL A 7 -2.43 -7.35 -2.27
N ALA A 8 -3.62 -7.75 -2.70
CA ALA A 8 -3.80 -8.41 -3.99
C ALA A 8 -4.97 -7.83 -4.82
N ASN A 9 -4.80 -7.87 -6.12
CA ASN A 9 -5.83 -7.77 -7.16
C ASN A 9 -5.18 -8.14 -8.50
N GLN A 10 -5.93 -8.78 -9.40
CA GLN A 10 -5.48 -9.14 -10.74
C GLN A 10 -5.33 -7.91 -11.65
N LYS A 11 -6.12 -6.86 -11.42
CA LYS A 11 -6.06 -5.62 -12.21
C LYS A 11 -4.81 -4.82 -11.86
N GLY A 12 -4.07 -4.42 -12.89
CA GLY A 12 -2.97 -3.47 -12.75
C GLY A 12 -3.46 -2.06 -12.38
N GLY A 13 -2.63 -1.27 -11.68
CA GLY A 13 -2.90 0.14 -11.41
C GLY A 13 -3.98 0.43 -10.34
N VAL A 14 -4.45 -0.57 -9.60
CA VAL A 14 -5.46 -0.39 -8.53
C VAL A 14 -4.86 -0.02 -7.16
N GLY A 15 -3.60 0.37 -7.11
CA GLY A 15 -2.96 0.85 -5.89
C GLY A 15 -2.46 -0.24 -4.93
N LYS A 16 -2.19 -1.48 -5.38
CA LYS A 16 -1.62 -2.56 -4.54
C LYS A 16 -0.35 -2.14 -3.84
N THR A 17 0.70 -1.83 -4.59
CA THR A 17 2.01 -1.42 -4.08
C THR A 17 1.92 -0.17 -3.20
N THR A 18 1.16 0.84 -3.64
CA THR A 18 0.92 2.05 -2.84
C THR A 18 0.28 1.71 -1.49
N THR A 19 -0.68 0.77 -1.49
CA THR A 19 -1.34 0.32 -0.26
C THR A 19 -0.40 -0.51 0.60
N ALA A 20 0.36 -1.44 0.03
CA ALA A 20 1.31 -2.26 0.78
C ALA A 20 2.36 -1.40 1.51
N ILE A 21 2.99 -0.44 0.79
CA ILE A 21 3.97 0.49 1.36
C ILE A 21 3.35 1.32 2.50
N ASN A 22 2.21 1.97 2.23
CA ASN A 22 1.68 2.97 3.15
C ASN A 22 0.92 2.35 4.32
N LEU A 23 0.31 1.17 4.15
CA LEU A 23 -0.21 0.39 5.27
C LEU A 23 0.91 -0.08 6.19
N ALA A 24 1.99 -0.67 5.62
CA ALA A 24 3.14 -1.11 6.40
C ALA A 24 3.79 0.05 7.16
N ALA A 25 3.97 1.21 6.51
CA ALA A 25 4.48 2.41 7.14
C ALA A 25 3.57 2.95 8.25
N SER A 26 2.24 2.92 8.05
CA SER A 26 1.27 3.37 9.06
C SER A 26 1.25 2.44 10.29
N LEU A 27 1.37 1.13 10.09
CA LEU A 27 1.50 0.16 11.19
C LEU A 27 2.82 0.36 11.96
N ALA A 28 3.92 0.58 11.25
CA ALA A 28 5.23 0.86 11.86
C ALA A 28 5.23 2.17 12.67
N SER A 29 4.53 3.22 12.18
CA SER A 29 4.39 4.49 12.90
C SER A 29 3.64 4.35 14.24
N ALA A 30 2.83 3.31 14.37
CA ALA A 30 2.19 2.90 15.63
C ALA A 30 3.13 2.05 16.54
N LYS A 31 4.43 2.01 16.24
CA LYS A 31 5.48 1.23 16.94
C LYS A 31 5.27 -0.28 16.87
N LEU A 32 4.57 -0.77 15.86
CA LEU A 32 4.42 -2.19 15.59
C LEU A 32 5.50 -2.63 14.61
N ASN A 33 6.34 -3.59 14.99
CA ASN A 33 7.34 -4.15 14.10
C ASN A 33 6.65 -4.74 12.88
N THR A 34 6.88 -4.14 11.71
CA THR A 34 6.21 -4.46 10.46
C THR A 34 7.23 -4.82 9.39
N LEU A 35 7.01 -5.94 8.71
CA LEU A 35 7.79 -6.37 7.56
C LEU A 35 6.97 -6.15 6.28
N LEU A 36 7.52 -5.40 5.35
CA LEU A 36 7.03 -5.31 3.97
C LEU A 36 7.76 -6.35 3.12
N VAL A 37 7.03 -7.24 2.46
CA VAL A 37 7.59 -8.24 1.53
C VAL A 37 7.21 -7.84 0.12
N ASP A 38 8.20 -7.56 -0.71
CA ASP A 38 7.99 -7.21 -2.10
C ASP A 38 8.10 -8.48 -2.97
N CYS A 39 6.99 -8.92 -3.55
CA CYS A 39 6.90 -10.07 -4.45
C CYS A 39 6.71 -9.66 -5.93
N ASP A 40 6.74 -8.35 -6.25
CA ASP A 40 6.62 -7.90 -7.64
C ASP A 40 8.01 -7.79 -8.29
N PRO A 41 8.25 -8.45 -9.45
CA PRO A 41 9.50 -8.30 -10.20
C PRO A 41 9.87 -6.85 -10.56
N GLN A 42 8.88 -5.94 -10.59
CA GLN A 42 9.11 -4.51 -10.82
C GLN A 42 9.84 -3.83 -9.66
N SER A 43 9.83 -4.44 -8.46
CA SER A 43 10.51 -3.95 -7.24
C SER A 43 10.05 -2.54 -6.81
N ASN A 44 8.79 -2.23 -7.05
CA ASN A 44 8.24 -0.90 -6.76
C ASN A 44 8.05 -0.67 -5.26
N ALA A 45 7.72 -1.70 -4.48
CA ALA A 45 7.64 -1.56 -3.02
C ALA A 45 9.04 -1.38 -2.42
N THR A 46 10.04 -2.09 -2.94
CA THR A 46 11.45 -1.95 -2.55
C THR A 46 11.97 -0.52 -2.76
N SER A 47 11.79 0.02 -3.97
CA SER A 47 12.22 1.39 -4.28
C SER A 47 11.40 2.44 -3.54
N GLY A 48 10.11 2.19 -3.33
CA GLY A 48 9.19 3.09 -2.64
C GLY A 48 9.46 3.25 -1.14
N VAL A 49 10.31 2.41 -0.54
CA VAL A 49 10.81 2.55 0.84
C VAL A 49 12.30 2.92 0.91
N GLY A 50 12.87 3.38 -0.20
CA GLY A 50 14.20 3.97 -0.25
C GLY A 50 15.34 3.00 -0.56
N LEU A 51 15.07 1.74 -0.88
CA LEU A 51 16.13 0.82 -1.26
C LEU A 51 16.42 0.91 -2.76
N GLY A 52 17.65 1.30 -3.09
CA GLY A 52 18.16 1.31 -4.47
C GLY A 52 18.28 -0.10 -5.06
N LYS A 53 18.43 -0.18 -6.37
CA LYS A 53 18.68 -1.44 -7.08
C LYS A 53 20.08 -1.96 -6.74
N ASP A 54 20.16 -3.20 -6.31
CA ASP A 54 21.42 -3.88 -5.98
C ASP A 54 21.27 -5.37 -6.38
N PRO A 55 21.94 -5.82 -7.44
CA PRO A 55 21.79 -7.17 -7.96
C PRO A 55 22.35 -8.25 -7.02
N GLU A 56 23.28 -7.91 -6.14
CA GLU A 56 23.90 -8.87 -5.21
C GLU A 56 23.14 -9.00 -3.90
N ARG A 57 22.20 -8.10 -3.64
CA ARG A 57 21.41 -8.12 -2.40
C ARG A 57 20.61 -9.40 -2.27
N ASN A 58 20.56 -9.94 -1.05
CA ASN A 58 19.61 -10.96 -0.70
C ASN A 58 18.18 -10.40 -0.81
N SER A 59 17.26 -11.20 -1.33
CA SER A 59 15.95 -10.73 -1.79
C SER A 59 14.90 -11.84 -1.71
N THR A 60 13.65 -11.48 -1.91
CA THR A 60 12.54 -12.44 -2.04
C THR A 60 12.84 -13.51 -3.11
N TYR A 61 13.50 -13.14 -4.21
CA TYR A 61 13.94 -14.11 -5.22
C TYR A 61 14.89 -15.15 -4.61
N LYS A 62 16.00 -14.72 -3.98
CA LYS A 62 16.97 -15.65 -3.36
C LYS A 62 16.36 -16.50 -2.26
N LEU A 63 15.40 -15.95 -1.51
CA LEU A 63 14.62 -16.71 -0.52
C LEU A 63 13.81 -17.83 -1.20
N LEU A 64 13.09 -17.54 -2.28
CA LEU A 64 12.24 -18.50 -2.98
C LEU A 64 13.03 -19.63 -3.63
N VAL A 65 14.20 -19.34 -4.19
CA VAL A 65 15.08 -20.37 -4.79
C VAL A 65 15.94 -21.11 -3.74
N GLY A 66 15.94 -20.65 -2.49
CA GLY A 66 16.65 -21.30 -1.38
C GLY A 66 18.14 -20.89 -1.25
N GLU A 67 18.55 -19.79 -1.86
CA GLU A 67 19.91 -19.25 -1.78
C GLU A 67 20.18 -18.43 -0.50
N CYS A 68 19.13 -17.98 0.19
CA CYS A 68 19.25 -17.30 1.47
C CYS A 68 18.02 -17.55 2.35
N ASP A 69 18.15 -17.29 3.65
CA ASP A 69 17.02 -17.20 4.55
C ASP A 69 16.45 -15.77 4.64
N ALA A 70 15.25 -15.65 5.22
CA ALA A 70 14.57 -14.37 5.32
C ALA A 70 15.30 -13.36 6.24
N LEU A 71 16.05 -13.82 7.25
CA LEU A 71 16.84 -12.93 8.12
C LEU A 71 18.00 -12.32 7.38
N ALA A 72 18.69 -13.11 6.55
CA ALA A 72 19.79 -12.62 5.71
C ALA A 72 19.32 -11.62 4.63
N ALA A 73 18.05 -11.74 4.19
CA ALA A 73 17.47 -10.84 3.21
C ALA A 73 16.79 -9.60 3.82
N LEU A 74 16.63 -9.55 5.13
CA LEU A 74 15.96 -8.47 5.84
C LEU A 74 16.74 -7.16 5.74
N GLN A 75 16.07 -6.08 5.34
CA GLN A 75 16.65 -4.74 5.26
C GLN A 75 15.88 -3.77 6.16
N LYS A 76 16.61 -2.83 6.80
CA LYS A 76 16.01 -1.70 7.51
C LYS A 76 15.62 -0.61 6.52
N THR A 77 14.57 0.13 6.83
CA THR A 77 14.18 1.35 6.11
C THR A 77 14.53 2.61 6.91
N GLU A 78 14.27 3.79 6.34
CA GLU A 78 14.38 5.07 7.06
C GLU A 78 13.39 5.19 8.23
N LEU A 79 12.25 4.49 8.15
CA LEU A 79 11.21 4.51 9.19
C LEU A 79 11.47 3.44 10.25
N ASP A 80 11.54 3.86 11.51
CA ASP A 80 11.66 2.95 12.64
C ASP A 80 10.49 1.94 12.64
N HIS A 81 10.77 0.71 13.07
CA HIS A 81 9.83 -0.40 13.07
C HIS A 81 9.35 -0.89 11.68
N LEU A 82 9.79 -0.28 10.58
CA LEU A 82 9.53 -0.76 9.22
C LEU A 82 10.77 -1.44 8.65
N PHE A 83 10.59 -2.70 8.28
CA PHE A 83 11.60 -3.51 7.59
C PHE A 83 11.07 -3.94 6.23
N VAL A 84 11.98 -4.28 5.32
CA VAL A 84 11.58 -4.78 4.00
C VAL A 84 12.38 -6.02 3.62
N LEU A 85 11.70 -6.99 3.02
CA LEU A 85 12.28 -8.07 2.24
C LEU A 85 12.20 -7.63 0.76
N PRO A 86 13.32 -7.21 0.15
CA PRO A 86 13.29 -6.55 -1.15
C PRO A 86 13.06 -7.54 -2.29
N ALA A 87 12.37 -7.10 -3.35
CA ALA A 87 12.27 -7.84 -4.59
C ALA A 87 13.55 -7.72 -5.43
N HIS A 88 13.64 -8.61 -6.42
CA HIS A 88 14.66 -8.57 -7.47
C HIS A 88 14.05 -8.90 -8.83
N LYS A 89 14.58 -8.30 -9.90
CA LYS A 89 14.10 -8.51 -11.28
C LYS A 89 14.05 -9.99 -11.70
N ASN A 90 14.90 -10.84 -11.13
CA ASN A 90 14.94 -12.27 -11.42
C ASN A 90 13.65 -13.00 -11.01
N LEU A 91 12.80 -12.40 -10.16
CA LEU A 91 11.47 -12.94 -9.87
C LEU A 91 10.64 -13.22 -11.14
N VAL A 92 10.94 -12.55 -12.26
CA VAL A 92 10.33 -12.87 -13.58
C VAL A 92 10.54 -14.32 -13.98
N GLY A 93 11.71 -14.90 -13.67
CA GLY A 93 12.07 -16.28 -14.03
C GLY A 93 11.53 -17.35 -13.11
N ILE A 94 10.96 -16.99 -11.94
CA ILE A 94 10.65 -17.93 -10.86
C ILE A 94 9.73 -19.08 -11.27
N ASN A 95 8.79 -18.83 -12.20
CA ASN A 95 7.88 -19.85 -12.73
C ASN A 95 8.63 -21.00 -13.44
N PHE A 96 9.72 -20.66 -14.13
CA PHE A 96 10.55 -21.64 -14.85
C PHE A 96 11.56 -22.31 -13.91
N GLU A 97 12.19 -21.52 -13.04
CA GLU A 97 13.24 -22.03 -12.15
C GLU A 97 12.69 -23.01 -11.09
N LEU A 98 11.47 -22.83 -10.65
CA LEU A 98 10.82 -23.70 -9.67
C LEU A 98 9.86 -24.72 -10.28
N ILE A 99 9.91 -24.94 -11.62
CA ILE A 99 8.92 -25.80 -12.29
C ILE A 99 8.91 -27.23 -11.73
N ASP A 100 10.09 -27.77 -11.45
CA ASP A 100 10.28 -29.13 -10.92
C ASP A 100 10.54 -29.16 -9.40
N ALA A 101 10.45 -27.98 -8.75
CA ALA A 101 10.71 -27.90 -7.32
C ALA A 101 9.54 -28.44 -6.52
N GLU A 102 9.82 -29.37 -5.59
CA GLU A 102 8.81 -29.85 -4.65
C GLU A 102 8.29 -28.72 -3.78
N LYS A 103 6.97 -28.71 -3.55
CA LYS A 103 6.28 -27.75 -2.68
C LYS A 103 6.55 -26.30 -3.07
N ARG A 104 6.72 -26.02 -4.36
CA ARG A 104 7.05 -24.70 -4.89
C ARG A 104 6.02 -23.62 -4.52
N GLU A 105 4.78 -24.02 -4.24
CA GLU A 105 3.69 -23.14 -3.81
C GLU A 105 3.83 -22.65 -2.36
N PHE A 106 4.66 -23.33 -1.56
CA PHE A 106 4.85 -23.08 -0.14
C PHE A 106 6.16 -22.38 0.21
N ARG A 107 7.01 -22.08 -0.78
CA ARG A 107 8.35 -21.51 -0.56
C ARG A 107 8.33 -20.22 0.25
N LEU A 108 7.43 -19.29 -0.06
CA LEU A 108 7.32 -18.05 0.70
C LEU A 108 6.79 -18.28 2.11
N ARG A 109 5.78 -19.12 2.27
CA ARG A 109 5.23 -19.47 3.59
C ARG A 109 6.31 -20.05 4.52
N ASP A 110 7.05 -21.01 4.00
CA ASP A 110 8.08 -21.70 4.78
C ASP A 110 9.27 -20.75 5.05
N GLY A 111 9.65 -19.91 4.08
CA GLY A 111 10.67 -18.89 4.25
C GLY A 111 10.30 -17.78 5.25
N LEU A 112 9.02 -17.42 5.36
CA LEU A 112 8.54 -16.42 6.31
C LEU A 112 8.22 -16.99 7.71
N ALA A 113 8.16 -18.30 7.87
CA ALA A 113 7.84 -18.93 9.16
C ALA A 113 8.70 -18.41 10.33
N PRO A 114 10.05 -18.26 10.20
CA PRO A 114 10.90 -17.73 11.27
C PRO A 114 10.65 -16.24 11.60
N MET A 115 9.96 -15.51 10.72
CA MET A 115 9.66 -14.10 10.89
C MET A 115 8.41 -13.86 11.76
N ARG A 116 7.51 -14.84 11.87
CA ARG A 116 6.23 -14.69 12.57
C ARG A 116 6.35 -14.27 14.04
N ASP A 117 7.40 -14.65 14.71
CA ASP A 117 7.62 -14.29 16.12
C ASP A 117 8.41 -12.98 16.31
N LYS A 118 8.97 -12.44 15.23
CA LYS A 118 9.77 -11.21 15.26
C LYS A 118 8.97 -9.94 14.89
N PHE A 119 7.85 -10.11 14.22
CA PHE A 119 7.02 -9.03 13.71
C PHE A 119 5.60 -9.08 14.27
N ASN A 120 4.93 -7.94 14.31
CA ASN A 120 3.50 -7.85 14.61
C ASN A 120 2.68 -8.04 13.33
N PHE A 121 3.16 -7.44 12.22
CA PHE A 121 2.55 -7.56 10.89
C PHE A 121 3.59 -7.88 9.83
N ILE A 122 3.17 -8.65 8.83
CA ILE A 122 3.88 -8.87 7.58
C ILE A 122 2.92 -8.51 6.46
N VAL A 123 3.28 -7.51 5.64
CA VAL A 123 2.48 -7.04 4.51
C VAL A 123 3.16 -7.48 3.23
N ILE A 124 2.47 -8.25 2.39
CA ILE A 124 3.01 -8.76 1.12
C ILE A 124 2.44 -7.92 -0.02
N ASP A 125 3.31 -7.28 -0.82
CA ASP A 125 2.94 -6.64 -2.09
C ASP A 125 2.93 -7.71 -3.20
N CYS A 126 1.73 -7.98 -3.74
CA CYS A 126 1.53 -9.01 -4.73
C CYS A 126 1.62 -8.46 -6.16
N PRO A 127 2.24 -9.19 -7.11
CA PRO A 127 2.19 -8.86 -8.53
C PRO A 127 0.74 -8.92 -9.07
N PRO A 128 0.46 -8.27 -10.21
CA PRO A 128 -0.88 -8.32 -10.81
C PRO A 128 -1.20 -9.67 -11.45
N ALA A 129 -0.20 -10.43 -11.87
CA ALA A 129 -0.39 -11.72 -12.53
C ALA A 129 -0.78 -12.82 -11.52
N LEU A 130 -1.68 -13.73 -11.92
CA LEU A 130 -1.99 -14.96 -11.18
C LEU A 130 -0.98 -16.06 -11.52
N ASP A 131 0.25 -15.86 -11.15
CA ASP A 131 1.37 -16.77 -11.36
C ASP A 131 1.83 -17.41 -10.02
N LEU A 132 2.97 -18.11 -10.05
CA LEU A 132 3.53 -18.75 -8.87
C LEU A 132 3.87 -17.75 -7.74
N LEU A 133 4.23 -16.50 -8.08
CA LEU A 133 4.51 -15.46 -7.08
C LEU A 133 3.25 -15.06 -6.32
N ASN A 134 2.15 -14.84 -7.05
CA ASN A 134 0.87 -14.51 -6.44
C ASN A 134 0.35 -15.68 -5.60
N LEU A 135 0.46 -16.92 -6.13
CA LEU A 135 0.10 -18.12 -5.39
C LEU A 135 0.91 -18.25 -4.09
N ASN A 136 2.24 -18.11 -4.15
CA ASN A 136 3.09 -18.12 -2.94
C ASN A 136 2.67 -17.05 -1.93
N SER A 137 2.35 -15.85 -2.40
CA SER A 137 1.91 -14.73 -1.55
C SER A 137 0.61 -15.06 -0.80
N LEU A 138 -0.38 -15.63 -1.49
CA LEU A 138 -1.67 -15.99 -0.89
C LEU A 138 -1.58 -17.27 -0.03
N VAL A 139 -0.70 -18.19 -0.37
CA VAL A 139 -0.42 -19.39 0.46
C VAL A 139 0.28 -19.03 1.76
N ALA A 140 1.15 -18.02 1.75
CA ALA A 140 1.85 -17.54 2.94
C ALA A 140 0.98 -16.66 3.85
N ALA A 141 -0.08 -16.04 3.31
CA ALA A 141 -0.89 -15.04 4.00
C ALA A 141 -1.93 -15.68 4.94
N ASP A 142 -2.22 -14.98 6.05
CA ASP A 142 -3.39 -15.27 6.90
C ASP A 142 -4.65 -14.63 6.31
N SER A 143 -4.47 -13.51 5.60
CA SER A 143 -5.60 -12.80 4.97
C SER A 143 -5.18 -12.00 3.74
N VAL A 144 -6.16 -11.69 2.90
CA VAL A 144 -5.98 -10.87 1.70
C VAL A 144 -6.74 -9.56 1.83
N LEU A 145 -6.03 -8.45 1.67
CA LEU A 145 -6.57 -7.10 1.51
C LEU A 145 -6.72 -6.83 0.01
N ILE A 146 -7.96 -6.72 -0.45
CA ILE A 146 -8.28 -6.53 -1.86
C ILE A 146 -8.38 -5.03 -2.14
N THR A 147 -7.48 -4.50 -2.98
CA THR A 147 -7.56 -3.10 -3.43
C THR A 147 -8.32 -3.01 -4.74
N MET A 148 -9.25 -2.07 -4.86
CA MET A 148 -10.00 -1.88 -6.09
C MET A 148 -10.45 -0.43 -6.28
N GLN A 149 -10.74 -0.06 -7.53
CA GLN A 149 -11.34 1.23 -7.85
C GLN A 149 -12.85 1.07 -8.02
N ALA A 150 -13.62 2.11 -7.65
CA ALA A 150 -15.07 2.13 -7.86
C ALA A 150 -15.42 2.44 -9.32
N GLU A 151 -15.13 1.48 -10.21
CA GLU A 151 -15.36 1.55 -11.66
C GLU A 151 -16.38 0.50 -12.11
N TYR A 152 -16.96 0.68 -13.30
CA TYR A 152 -18.02 -0.19 -13.82
C TYR A 152 -17.65 -1.68 -13.85
N PHE A 153 -16.43 -2.02 -14.28
CA PHE A 153 -15.96 -3.42 -14.34
C PHE A 153 -15.38 -3.94 -13.01
N ALA A 154 -15.55 -3.20 -11.93
CA ALA A 154 -15.01 -3.58 -10.63
C ALA A 154 -15.61 -4.90 -10.12
N LEU A 155 -16.92 -5.09 -10.32
CA LEU A 155 -17.66 -6.28 -9.86
C LEU A 155 -17.29 -7.54 -10.65
N GLU A 156 -17.06 -7.42 -11.96
CA GLU A 156 -16.64 -8.54 -12.80
C GLU A 156 -15.23 -9.01 -12.41
N GLY A 157 -14.27 -8.08 -12.32
CA GLY A 157 -12.89 -8.42 -11.97
C GLY A 157 -12.72 -8.98 -10.56
N ILE A 158 -13.64 -8.65 -9.61
CA ILE A 158 -13.56 -9.21 -8.26
C ILE A 158 -14.04 -10.64 -8.20
N SER A 159 -14.99 -11.05 -9.04
CA SER A 159 -15.48 -12.43 -9.06
C SER A 159 -14.36 -13.42 -9.41
N GLU A 160 -13.54 -13.12 -10.40
CA GLU A 160 -12.39 -13.95 -10.78
C GLU A 160 -11.36 -14.06 -9.63
N LEU A 161 -11.13 -12.96 -8.90
CA LEU A 161 -10.23 -12.99 -7.75
C LEU A 161 -10.80 -13.84 -6.62
N LEU A 162 -12.11 -13.75 -6.34
CA LEU A 162 -12.77 -14.57 -5.32
C LEU A 162 -12.70 -16.06 -5.66
N ASP A 163 -12.96 -16.43 -6.92
CA ASP A 163 -12.80 -17.80 -7.40
C ASP A 163 -11.36 -18.31 -7.19
N THR A 164 -10.38 -17.46 -7.42
CA THR A 164 -8.97 -17.78 -7.17
C THR A 164 -8.71 -18.00 -5.69
N ILE A 165 -9.23 -17.13 -4.81
CA ILE A 165 -9.11 -17.27 -3.36
C ILE A 165 -9.74 -18.59 -2.89
N GLU A 166 -10.93 -18.94 -3.40
CA GLU A 166 -11.59 -20.21 -3.06
C GLU A 166 -10.79 -21.44 -3.51
N ARG A 167 -10.18 -21.42 -4.70
CA ARG A 167 -9.28 -22.49 -5.17
C ARG A 167 -8.06 -22.61 -4.28
N ILE A 168 -7.47 -21.49 -3.84
CA ILE A 168 -6.32 -21.49 -2.93
C ILE A 168 -6.72 -22.05 -1.57
N ARG A 169 -7.89 -21.68 -1.04
CA ARG A 169 -8.43 -22.25 0.20
C ARG A 169 -8.61 -23.76 0.10
N ALA A 170 -9.19 -24.23 -0.99
CA ALA A 170 -9.47 -25.65 -1.18
C ALA A 170 -8.20 -26.50 -1.29
N SER A 171 -7.11 -25.95 -1.85
CA SER A 171 -5.93 -26.75 -2.22
C SER A 171 -4.68 -26.50 -1.40
N PHE A 172 -4.49 -25.26 -0.89
CA PHE A 172 -3.19 -24.84 -0.34
C PHE A 172 -3.27 -24.16 1.03
N ASN A 173 -4.30 -23.30 1.26
CA ASN A 173 -4.40 -22.49 2.48
C ASN A 173 -5.85 -22.37 2.97
N PRO A 174 -6.40 -23.41 3.64
CA PRO A 174 -7.79 -23.39 4.12
C PRO A 174 -8.11 -22.25 5.11
N ALA A 175 -7.09 -21.68 5.75
CA ALA A 175 -7.25 -20.62 6.73
C ALA A 175 -7.24 -19.21 6.13
N LEU A 176 -7.02 -19.06 4.81
CA LEU A 176 -6.95 -17.76 4.16
C LEU A 176 -8.27 -17.00 4.30
N GLU A 177 -8.24 -15.83 4.92
CA GLU A 177 -9.42 -14.96 5.10
C GLU A 177 -9.38 -13.77 4.12
N ILE A 178 -10.54 -13.12 3.92
CA ILE A 178 -10.58 -11.78 3.36
C ILE A 178 -10.44 -10.79 4.51
N GLU A 179 -9.33 -10.00 4.53
CA GLU A 179 -9.09 -8.93 5.51
C GLU A 179 -10.11 -7.81 5.32
N GLY A 180 -10.26 -7.41 4.07
CA GLY A 180 -11.22 -6.40 3.65
C GLY A 180 -11.07 -6.06 2.17
N VAL A 181 -12.05 -5.30 1.67
CA VAL A 181 -12.03 -4.69 0.34
C VAL A 181 -11.83 -3.19 0.51
N LEU A 182 -10.75 -2.66 -0.04
CA LEU A 182 -10.34 -1.26 0.06
C LEU A 182 -10.60 -0.54 -1.26
N LEU A 183 -11.43 0.50 -1.23
CA LEU A 183 -11.60 1.39 -2.38
C LEU A 183 -10.45 2.38 -2.46
N THR A 184 -9.77 2.39 -3.61
CA THR A 184 -8.61 3.24 -3.90
C THR A 184 -8.94 4.23 -5.02
N MET A 185 -8.20 5.36 -5.06
CA MET A 185 -8.44 6.46 -6.00
C MET A 185 -9.91 6.89 -6.03
N PHE A 186 -10.54 6.82 -4.88
CA PHE A 186 -11.97 7.02 -4.72
C PHE A 186 -12.34 8.51 -4.86
N ASP A 187 -13.41 8.77 -5.61
CA ASP A 187 -14.05 10.08 -5.76
C ASP A 187 -15.54 9.94 -5.48
N ASP A 188 -15.97 10.37 -4.30
CA ASP A 188 -17.34 10.27 -3.80
C ASP A 188 -18.35 11.19 -4.52
N ARG A 189 -17.85 12.13 -5.33
CA ARG A 189 -18.70 13.09 -6.07
C ARG A 189 -19.39 12.47 -7.28
N THR A 190 -18.96 11.28 -7.72
CA THR A 190 -19.51 10.64 -8.91
C THR A 190 -20.64 9.67 -8.57
N ASN A 191 -21.75 9.74 -9.31
CA ASN A 191 -22.88 8.82 -9.16
C ASN A 191 -22.45 7.35 -9.36
N LEU A 192 -21.51 7.11 -10.31
CA LEU A 192 -20.98 5.77 -10.57
C LEU A 192 -20.29 5.20 -9.33
N ALA A 193 -19.41 5.97 -8.67
CA ALA A 193 -18.72 5.51 -7.47
C ALA A 193 -19.69 5.19 -6.34
N GLN A 194 -20.75 5.98 -6.17
CA GLN A 194 -21.79 5.73 -5.17
C GLN A 194 -22.56 4.43 -5.47
N GLN A 195 -22.97 4.21 -6.73
CA GLN A 195 -23.67 2.99 -7.15
C GLN A 195 -22.81 1.75 -6.95
N VAL A 196 -21.56 1.77 -7.44
CA VAL A 196 -20.61 0.66 -7.28
C VAL A 196 -20.36 0.37 -5.79
N THR A 197 -20.17 1.41 -4.97
CA THR A 197 -19.98 1.25 -3.53
C THR A 197 -21.20 0.60 -2.86
N ALA A 198 -22.41 0.98 -3.24
CA ALA A 198 -23.64 0.39 -2.70
C ALA A 198 -23.76 -1.10 -3.06
N GLU A 199 -23.40 -1.49 -4.28
CA GLU A 199 -23.39 -2.89 -4.71
C GLU A 199 -22.31 -3.70 -3.98
N LEU A 200 -21.09 -3.14 -3.86
CA LEU A 200 -20.01 -3.76 -3.10
C LEU A 200 -20.39 -3.94 -1.62
N LYS A 201 -21.09 -2.98 -1.03
CA LYS A 201 -21.58 -3.08 0.35
C LYS A 201 -22.61 -4.19 0.51
N ARG A 202 -23.49 -4.40 -0.49
CA ARG A 202 -24.46 -5.52 -0.48
C ARG A 202 -23.73 -6.87 -0.57
N PHE A 203 -22.66 -6.95 -1.37
CA PHE A 203 -21.95 -8.19 -1.62
C PHE A 203 -20.99 -8.54 -0.48
N PHE A 204 -20.16 -7.59 -0.04
CA PHE A 204 -19.09 -7.81 0.94
C PHE A 204 -19.50 -7.53 2.39
N GLY A 205 -20.62 -6.84 2.63
CA GLY A 205 -21.04 -6.49 3.97
C GLY A 205 -19.97 -5.77 4.77
N ASP A 206 -19.58 -6.34 5.91
CA ASP A 206 -18.56 -5.79 6.81
C ASP A 206 -17.11 -5.98 6.31
N LYS A 207 -16.93 -6.75 5.24
CA LYS A 207 -15.63 -6.86 4.58
C LYS A 207 -15.32 -5.65 3.69
N LEU A 208 -16.29 -4.86 3.24
CA LEU A 208 -16.03 -3.57 2.62
C LEU A 208 -15.57 -2.60 3.70
N LEU A 209 -14.33 -2.14 3.59
CA LEU A 209 -13.75 -1.21 4.55
C LEU A 209 -14.46 0.14 4.49
N THR A 210 -14.57 0.81 5.65
CA THR A 210 -15.15 2.16 5.75
C THR A 210 -14.15 3.21 5.26
N THR A 211 -12.86 2.95 5.45
CA THR A 211 -11.78 3.79 4.94
C THR A 211 -11.69 3.66 3.42
N THR A 212 -11.63 4.79 2.72
CA THR A 212 -11.36 4.88 1.28
C THR A 212 -10.11 5.70 1.02
N ILE A 213 -9.30 5.32 0.03
CA ILE A 213 -8.10 6.07 -0.34
C ILE A 213 -8.44 7.00 -1.50
N PRO A 214 -8.38 8.32 -1.32
CA PRO A 214 -8.71 9.27 -2.38
C PRO A 214 -7.61 9.31 -3.45
N ARG A 215 -7.94 9.81 -4.64
CA ARG A 215 -6.92 10.20 -5.61
C ARG A 215 -6.11 11.36 -5.02
N ASN A 216 -4.80 11.16 -4.84
CA ASN A 216 -3.93 12.14 -4.18
C ASN A 216 -2.55 12.17 -4.86
N VAL A 217 -2.10 13.36 -5.26
CA VAL A 217 -0.82 13.55 -5.96
C VAL A 217 0.36 13.14 -5.10
N ARG A 218 0.32 13.38 -3.78
CA ARG A 218 1.40 13.00 -2.85
C ARG A 218 1.66 11.50 -2.80
N LEU A 219 0.60 10.68 -2.96
CA LEU A 219 0.74 9.23 -3.06
C LEU A 219 1.45 8.77 -4.34
N ALA A 220 1.35 9.56 -5.42
CA ALA A 220 2.04 9.27 -6.67
C ALA A 220 3.49 9.79 -6.66
N GLU A 221 3.76 10.91 -5.97
CA GLU A 221 5.08 11.53 -5.89
C GLU A 221 6.01 10.81 -4.90
N ALA A 222 5.49 10.42 -3.73
CA ALA A 222 6.28 9.84 -2.63
C ALA A 222 7.23 8.70 -3.05
N PRO A 223 6.81 7.71 -3.88
CA PRO A 223 7.68 6.63 -4.33
C PRO A 223 8.88 7.11 -5.16
N SER A 224 8.76 8.24 -5.91
CA SER A 224 9.89 8.81 -6.66
C SER A 224 10.98 9.38 -5.76
N HIS A 225 10.65 9.65 -4.50
CA HIS A 225 11.59 10.07 -3.45
C HIS A 225 12.02 8.91 -2.54
N GLY A 226 11.61 7.66 -2.85
CA GLY A 226 11.93 6.49 -2.04
C GLY A 226 11.30 6.52 -0.65
N LYS A 227 10.15 7.18 -0.47
CA LYS A 227 9.52 7.38 0.84
C LYS A 227 8.06 6.96 0.85
N PRO A 228 7.60 6.28 1.90
CA PRO A 228 6.17 6.21 2.19
C PRO A 228 5.58 7.63 2.32
N VAL A 229 4.30 7.80 1.98
CA VAL A 229 3.66 9.12 2.03
C VAL A 229 3.73 9.78 3.41
N LEU A 230 3.74 8.98 4.48
CA LEU A 230 3.85 9.45 5.86
C LEU A 230 5.18 10.20 6.12
N LEU A 231 6.28 9.75 5.49
CA LEU A 231 7.58 10.43 5.56
C LEU A 231 7.72 11.55 4.52
N TYR A 232 7.00 11.46 3.40
CA TYR A 232 7.05 12.45 2.33
C TYR A 232 6.22 13.70 2.65
N ASP A 233 4.96 13.50 3.08
CA ASP A 233 4.02 14.56 3.46
C ASP A 233 2.99 14.02 4.46
N ALA A 234 3.36 14.05 5.75
CA ALA A 234 2.54 13.51 6.84
C ALA A 234 1.18 14.22 7.01
N LYS A 235 1.06 15.47 6.52
CA LYS A 235 -0.18 16.27 6.61
C LYS A 235 -1.07 16.08 5.37
N SER A 236 -0.66 15.30 4.39
CA SER A 236 -1.46 15.04 3.20
C SER A 236 -2.66 14.16 3.53
N ARG A 237 -3.76 14.38 2.81
CA ARG A 237 -4.95 13.51 2.92
C ARG A 237 -4.62 12.04 2.62
N GLY A 238 -3.60 11.79 1.76
CA GLY A 238 -3.10 10.44 1.49
C GLY A 238 -2.51 9.78 2.73
N ALA A 239 -1.67 10.49 3.49
CA ALA A 239 -1.09 9.98 4.74
C ALA A 239 -2.17 9.73 5.79
N GLU A 240 -3.06 10.69 6.00
CA GLU A 240 -4.17 10.57 6.96
C GLU A 240 -5.05 9.35 6.68
N THR A 241 -5.40 9.09 5.42
CA THR A 241 -6.28 7.96 5.07
C THR A 241 -5.59 6.61 5.25
N TYR A 242 -4.27 6.49 5.03
CA TYR A 242 -3.57 5.24 5.34
C TYR A 242 -3.39 5.01 6.85
N ILE A 243 -3.26 6.07 7.66
CA ILE A 243 -3.35 5.96 9.13
C ILE A 243 -4.74 5.48 9.53
N GLN A 244 -5.82 5.99 8.93
CA GLN A 244 -7.19 5.52 9.20
C GLN A 244 -7.37 4.05 8.81
N LEU A 245 -6.82 3.63 7.66
CA LEU A 245 -6.83 2.23 7.24
C LEU A 245 -6.14 1.33 8.28
N ALA A 246 -4.95 1.73 8.74
CA ALA A 246 -4.24 0.98 9.77
C ALA A 246 -5.05 0.89 11.07
N LYS A 247 -5.68 2.00 11.50
CA LYS A 247 -6.58 2.01 12.66
C LYS A 247 -7.77 1.07 12.49
N GLU A 248 -8.41 1.05 11.31
CA GLU A 248 -9.54 0.17 11.02
C GLU A 248 -9.15 -1.31 11.08
N ILE A 249 -7.97 -1.66 10.54
CA ILE A 249 -7.44 -3.04 10.61
C ILE A 249 -7.10 -3.40 12.05
N LEU A 250 -6.42 -2.52 12.79
CA LEU A 250 -6.06 -2.76 14.20
C LEU A 250 -7.28 -2.92 15.09
N ALA A 251 -8.32 -2.11 14.92
CA ALA A 251 -9.56 -2.23 15.70
C ALA A 251 -10.24 -3.60 15.52
N LYS A 252 -10.11 -4.21 14.35
CA LYS A 252 -10.64 -5.55 14.07
C LYS A 252 -9.76 -6.67 14.64
N ARG A 253 -8.44 -6.48 14.69
CA ARG A 253 -7.46 -7.53 14.98
C ARG A 253 -6.82 -7.45 16.35
N MET A 254 -6.72 -6.25 16.88
CA MET A 254 -6.12 -5.95 18.18
C MET A 254 -6.95 -4.89 18.89
N PRO A 255 -8.20 -5.21 19.31
CA PRO A 255 -9.13 -4.23 19.90
C PRO A 255 -8.59 -3.59 21.18
N GLU A 256 -7.64 -4.24 21.87
CA GLU A 256 -6.94 -3.71 23.05
C GLU A 256 -5.83 -2.71 22.69
N PHE A 257 -5.48 -2.58 21.41
CA PHE A 257 -4.42 -1.69 20.96
C PHE A 257 -4.91 -0.24 20.94
N VAL A 258 -4.61 0.49 22.01
CA VAL A 258 -4.91 1.92 22.12
C VAL A 258 -3.62 2.70 21.98
N ALA A 259 -3.20 3.06 20.81
CA ALA A 259 -2.35 4.23 20.56
C ALA A 259 -1.74 4.31 19.16
N PHE A 260 -2.36 5.08 18.30
CA PHE A 260 -1.53 5.95 17.46
C PHE A 260 -1.17 7.15 18.35
N PRO A 261 0.09 7.61 18.42
CA PRO A 261 0.39 8.87 19.05
C PRO A 261 -0.47 9.94 18.37
N GLU A 262 -1.31 10.63 19.14
CA GLU A 262 -2.00 11.82 18.63
C GLU A 262 -0.89 12.71 18.06
N ALA A 263 -1.05 13.15 16.81
CA ALA A 263 -0.21 14.19 16.27
C ALA A 263 -0.27 15.34 17.27
N ALA A 264 0.86 15.66 17.89
CA ALA A 264 0.96 16.76 18.82
C ALA A 264 0.34 17.97 18.11
N LYS A 265 -0.79 18.43 18.61
CA LYS A 265 -1.30 19.75 18.26
C LYS A 265 -0.27 20.71 18.81
N GLU A 266 0.67 21.16 17.98
CA GLU A 266 1.41 22.36 18.27
C GLU A 266 0.35 23.47 18.39
N GLU A 267 0.00 23.80 19.63
CA GLU A 267 -0.67 25.05 19.95
C GLU A 267 0.30 26.14 19.51
N VAL A 268 0.03 26.72 18.34
CA VAL A 268 0.67 27.97 17.94
C VAL A 268 0.21 28.99 18.98
N PRO A 269 1.09 29.60 19.79
CA PRO A 269 0.71 30.66 20.71
C PRO A 269 0.10 31.78 19.87
N VAL A 270 -1.15 32.12 20.13
CA VAL A 270 -1.78 33.33 19.59
C VAL A 270 -1.14 34.47 20.38
N GLU A 271 -0.12 35.11 19.80
CA GLU A 271 0.33 36.42 20.31
C GLU A 271 -0.78 37.41 20.05
N ASP A 272 -1.32 37.93 21.13
CA ASP A 272 -2.22 39.08 21.17
C ASP A 272 -1.50 40.31 20.56
N ALA A 273 -1.81 40.62 19.32
CA ALA A 273 -1.42 41.88 18.71
C ALA A 273 -2.55 42.90 18.88
N SER A 274 -2.52 43.62 19.99
CA SER A 274 -3.21 44.89 20.14
C SER A 274 -2.33 46.03 19.61
N ALA A 275 -2.94 46.86 18.78
CA ALA A 275 -2.64 48.24 18.39
C ALA A 275 -1.58 48.51 17.31
N GLY A 276 -2.02 49.20 16.27
CA GLY A 276 -1.18 50.01 15.38
C GLY A 276 -1.67 50.06 13.93
N ASP A 277 -2.45 51.08 13.62
CA ASP A 277 -2.81 51.53 12.27
C ASP A 277 -1.58 51.65 11.36
N GLU A 278 -1.64 51.07 10.17
CA GLU A 278 -1.12 51.71 8.94
C GLU A 278 -1.58 50.92 7.69
N LYS A 279 -2.13 51.69 6.75
CA LYS A 279 -2.60 51.25 5.45
C LYS A 279 -1.45 50.71 4.62
N GLN A 280 -1.44 49.44 4.27
CA GLN A 280 -0.59 48.91 3.20
C GLN A 280 -1.41 48.29 2.08
N VAL A 281 -1.07 48.75 0.88
CA VAL A 281 -1.60 48.40 -0.42
C VAL A 281 -1.53 46.89 -0.68
N VAL A 282 -2.68 46.27 -0.90
CA VAL A 282 -2.79 44.83 -1.18
C VAL A 282 -2.25 44.56 -2.60
N ASN A 283 -1.08 43.94 -2.68
CA ASN A 283 -0.52 43.43 -3.92
C ASN A 283 -1.30 42.21 -4.42
N ALA A 284 -1.82 42.24 -5.61
CA ALA A 284 -2.57 41.16 -6.26
C ALA A 284 -1.75 39.88 -6.42
N PRO A 285 -2.37 38.69 -6.27
CA PRO A 285 -1.67 37.39 -6.29
C PRO A 285 -0.94 37.12 -7.60
N ARG A 286 0.24 36.51 -7.55
CA ARG A 286 1.17 36.24 -8.69
C ARG A 286 0.53 35.51 -9.89
N TRP A 287 -0.58 34.76 -9.72
CA TRP A 287 -1.27 34.06 -10.80
C TRP A 287 -2.02 35.00 -11.77
N ARG A 288 -2.43 36.21 -11.35
CA ARG A 288 -3.05 37.21 -12.25
C ARG A 288 -2.05 37.74 -13.29
N ARG A 289 -0.77 37.87 -12.94
CA ARG A 289 0.29 38.29 -13.87
C ARG A 289 0.65 37.24 -14.93
N TRP A 290 0.35 35.96 -14.69
CA TRP A 290 0.58 34.88 -15.67
C TRP A 290 -0.51 34.86 -16.74
N ARG A 291 -1.77 35.13 -16.37
CA ARG A 291 -2.93 35.16 -17.29
C ARG A 291 -2.83 36.27 -18.31
N ASP A 292 -2.31 37.43 -17.91
CA ASP A 292 -2.24 38.62 -18.78
C ASP A 292 -1.08 38.55 -19.78
N ARG A 293 -0.03 37.76 -19.51
CA ARG A 293 1.08 37.50 -20.45
C ARG A 293 0.71 36.52 -21.58
N ASN A 294 -0.22 35.60 -21.35
CA ASN A 294 -0.58 34.57 -22.34
C ASN A 294 -1.74 34.97 -23.29
N LYS A 295 -2.39 36.12 -23.06
CA LYS A 295 -3.38 36.66 -23.99
C LYS A 295 -2.78 37.30 -25.25
N LEU A 296 -1.48 37.56 -25.26
CA LEU A 296 -0.77 38.17 -26.40
C LEU A 296 -0.23 37.19 -27.44
N VAL A 297 -0.24 35.87 -27.13
CA VAL A 297 0.30 34.83 -28.03
C VAL A 297 -0.76 34.25 -28.99
N THR A 298 -2.05 34.47 -28.74
CA THR A 298 -3.15 33.94 -29.58
C THR A 298 -3.68 34.89 -30.63
N MET A 299 -3.04 36.05 -30.87
CA MET A 299 -3.50 37.03 -31.87
C MET A 299 -2.61 37.14 -33.14
N ASN A 300 -1.60 36.28 -33.32
CA ASN A 300 -0.77 36.28 -34.53
C ASN A 300 -0.68 34.91 -35.21
N LEU A 301 -1.83 34.33 -35.55
CA LEU A 301 -1.95 33.29 -36.56
C LEU A 301 -3.33 33.41 -37.22
N LYS A 302 -3.39 34.31 -38.16
CA LYS A 302 -4.27 34.27 -39.30
C LYS A 302 -3.46 34.51 -40.57
#